data_de9974284b2b4107847bdd3a6d3bbdfb
#
_entry.id   de9974284b2b4107847bdd3a6d3bbdfb
#
_cell.length_a   1.000
_cell.length_b   1.000
_cell.length_c   1.000
_cell.angle_alpha   90.00
_cell.angle_beta   90.00
_cell.angle_gamma   90.00
#
_symmetry.space_group_name_H-M   'P 1'
#
loop_
_entity.id
_entity.type
_entity.pdbx_description
1 polymer ?
#
loop_
_entity_poly.entity_id
_entity_poly.type
_entity_poly.pdbx_seq_one_letter_code
_entity_poly.pdbx_strand_id
1 'polypeptide(L)'
;MNFDRKAVWSVAKGWLGAILVIAGLAVASTPVGAASFQPLEIVTKNGVQVFSVEMATTEEEKQTGLMYRKELADGKGMLFDFNPEQEVSMWMKNTYVSLDMIFIRADGRILRIAENTEPLSTKIISSRGPARAVLEVVAGTAQKYGIRPGDRVGHPLFGSK
;
A
#
# COMPACT_ATOMS: atom_id res chain seq x y z
N MET A 1 -5.73 99.10 21.35
CA MET A 1 -4.31 98.78 21.11
C MET A 1 -4.25 97.44 20.46
N ASN A 2 -3.75 97.44 19.26
CA ASN A 2 -3.78 96.36 18.30
C ASN A 2 -2.95 95.17 18.74
N PHE A 3 -3.46 93.99 18.41
CA PHE A 3 -2.64 92.78 18.30
C PHE A 3 -3.02 91.92 17.13
N ASP A 4 -2.03 91.83 16.32
CA ASP A 4 -2.01 91.09 15.07
C ASP A 4 -1.95 89.57 15.31
N ARG A 5 -2.83 88.88 14.62
CA ARG A 5 -2.90 87.41 14.68
C ARG A 5 -2.31 86.80 13.40
N LYS A 6 -1.12 86.31 13.49
CA LYS A 6 -0.54 85.49 12.40
C LYS A 6 -0.77 84.00 12.67
N ALA A 7 -1.63 83.44 11.88
CA ALA A 7 -1.85 82.03 11.86
C ALA A 7 -0.68 81.26 11.15
N VAL A 8 -0.09 80.34 11.84
CA VAL A 8 0.94 79.43 11.27
C VAL A 8 0.28 78.11 10.86
N TRP A 9 0.28 77.88 9.60
CA TRP A 9 -0.20 76.59 9.05
C TRP A 9 0.89 75.57 9.18
N SER A 10 0.66 74.56 10.00
CA SER A 10 1.49 73.32 10.08
C SER A 10 1.00 72.25 9.09
N VAL A 11 1.84 71.96 8.11
CA VAL A 11 1.58 70.92 7.12
C VAL A 11 1.97 69.61 7.75
N ALA A 12 0.99 68.84 8.13
CA ALA A 12 1.21 67.46 8.54
C ALA A 12 1.46 66.55 7.29
N LYS A 13 2.71 66.13 7.13
CA LYS A 13 3.06 65.10 6.14
C LYS A 13 2.53 63.75 6.61
N GLY A 14 1.47 63.29 5.96
CA GLY A 14 0.97 61.92 6.15
C GLY A 14 1.95 60.88 5.56
N TRP A 15 2.42 60.00 6.38
CA TRP A 15 3.14 58.82 5.96
C TRP A 15 2.13 57.71 5.64
N LEU A 16 1.96 57.45 4.36
CA LEU A 16 1.24 56.26 3.89
C LEU A 16 2.16 55.06 4.09
N GLY A 17 1.98 54.38 5.19
CA GLY A 17 2.60 53.05 5.42
C GLY A 17 1.93 52.01 4.54
N ALA A 18 2.61 51.59 3.49
CA ALA A 18 2.18 50.46 2.69
C ALA A 18 2.32 49.19 3.53
N ILE A 19 1.20 48.63 3.96
CA ILE A 19 1.16 47.29 4.59
C ILE A 19 1.32 46.24 3.49
N LEU A 20 2.50 45.69 3.40
CA LEU A 20 2.79 44.55 2.51
C LEU A 20 2.19 43.30 3.13
N VAL A 21 1.00 42.88 2.67
CA VAL A 21 0.39 41.62 3.05
C VAL A 21 1.13 40.52 2.29
N ILE A 22 2.08 39.87 2.95
CA ILE A 22 2.69 38.64 2.44
C ILE A 22 1.67 37.51 2.62
N ALA A 23 0.93 37.20 1.57
CA ALA A 23 0.11 36.01 1.51
C ALA A 23 1.05 34.80 1.46
N GLY A 24 1.30 34.18 2.63
CA GLY A 24 2.03 32.94 2.72
C GLY A 24 1.24 31.83 2.00
N LEU A 25 1.75 31.37 0.86
CA LEU A 25 1.27 30.14 0.24
C LEU A 25 1.60 28.98 1.20
N ALA A 26 0.61 28.53 1.95
CA ALA A 26 0.70 27.27 2.67
C ALA A 26 0.72 26.15 1.63
N VAL A 27 1.91 25.62 1.34
CA VAL A 27 2.05 24.39 0.57
C VAL A 27 1.50 23.28 1.47
N ALA A 28 0.25 22.87 1.20
CA ALA A 28 -0.31 21.69 1.81
C ALA A 28 0.49 20.48 1.32
N SER A 29 1.43 20.00 2.15
CA SER A 29 2.06 18.70 1.95
C SER A 29 0.95 17.65 2.08
N THR A 30 0.54 17.06 0.94
CA THR A 30 -0.29 15.86 0.95
C THR A 30 0.49 14.77 1.68
N PRO A 31 -0.06 14.14 2.73
CA PRO A 31 0.61 13.02 3.34
C PRO A 31 0.80 11.95 2.26
N VAL A 32 2.05 11.52 2.05
CA VAL A 32 2.35 10.29 1.32
C VAL A 32 1.51 9.22 1.99
N GLY A 33 0.56 8.63 1.25
CA GLY A 33 -0.40 7.72 1.81
C GLY A 33 0.30 6.61 2.56
N ALA A 34 0.08 6.54 3.87
CA ALA A 34 0.48 5.39 4.65
C ALA A 34 -0.20 4.17 4.02
N ALA A 35 0.57 3.13 3.71
CA ALA A 35 0.03 1.89 3.17
C ALA A 35 -1.14 1.44 4.06
N SER A 36 -2.35 1.44 3.49
CA SER A 36 -3.53 1.02 4.25
C SER A 36 -3.54 -0.50 4.33
N PHE A 37 -3.33 -1.04 5.52
CA PHE A 37 -3.46 -2.47 5.76
C PHE A 37 -4.93 -2.88 5.80
N GLN A 38 -5.25 -3.99 5.15
CA GLN A 38 -6.58 -4.60 5.18
C GLN A 38 -6.50 -5.98 5.84
N PRO A 39 -7.53 -6.39 6.60
CA PRO A 39 -7.61 -7.75 7.12
C PRO A 39 -7.93 -8.73 6.00
N LEU A 40 -7.24 -9.87 6.00
CA LEU A 40 -7.47 -11.01 5.13
C LEU A 40 -7.53 -12.25 6.00
N GLU A 41 -8.52 -13.10 5.79
CA GLU A 41 -8.70 -14.35 6.51
C GLU A 41 -8.43 -15.54 5.61
N ILE A 42 -7.79 -16.57 6.15
CA ILE A 42 -7.68 -17.88 5.48
C ILE A 42 -8.32 -18.91 6.38
N VAL A 43 -9.37 -19.55 5.87
CA VAL A 43 -10.07 -20.64 6.56
C VAL A 43 -9.37 -21.95 6.19
N THR A 44 -8.69 -22.55 7.14
CA THR A 44 -7.99 -23.81 7.01
C THR A 44 -8.67 -24.89 7.84
N LYS A 45 -8.29 -26.15 7.69
CA LYS A 45 -8.75 -27.23 8.58
C LYS A 45 -8.32 -27.05 10.05
N ASN A 46 -7.30 -26.22 10.30
CA ASN A 46 -6.77 -25.93 11.64
C ASN A 46 -7.41 -24.67 12.27
N GLY A 47 -8.38 -24.04 11.59
CA GLY A 47 -9.04 -22.82 12.03
C GLY A 47 -8.82 -21.65 11.09
N VAL A 48 -9.23 -20.46 11.51
CA VAL A 48 -9.10 -19.22 10.74
C VAL A 48 -7.80 -18.53 11.12
N GLN A 49 -7.02 -18.15 10.11
CA GLN A 49 -5.81 -17.36 10.24
C GLN A 49 -6.05 -15.96 9.67
N VAL A 50 -5.69 -14.92 10.43
CA VAL A 50 -5.89 -13.52 10.03
C VAL A 50 -4.54 -12.90 9.71
N PHE A 51 -4.48 -12.28 8.54
CA PHE A 51 -3.33 -11.53 8.04
C PHE A 51 -3.69 -10.05 7.90
N SER A 52 -2.70 -9.20 8.03
CA SER A 52 -2.81 -7.76 7.74
C SER A 52 -2.03 -7.50 6.46
N VAL A 53 -2.73 -7.18 5.37
CA VAL A 53 -2.14 -7.10 4.04
C VAL A 53 -2.16 -5.69 3.47
N GLU A 54 -1.09 -5.32 2.78
CA GLU A 54 -1.06 -4.19 1.88
C GLU A 54 -1.65 -4.61 0.54
N MET A 55 -2.31 -3.68 -0.17
CA MET A 55 -2.85 -3.96 -1.51
C MET A 55 -1.89 -3.48 -2.58
N ALA A 56 -1.67 -4.30 -3.61
CA ALA A 56 -1.02 -3.93 -4.85
C ALA A 56 -2.06 -4.01 -5.98
N THR A 57 -2.60 -2.86 -6.38
CA THR A 57 -3.71 -2.75 -7.33
C THR A 57 -3.31 -2.14 -8.66
N THR A 58 -2.36 -1.22 -8.65
CA THR A 58 -1.81 -0.62 -9.87
C THR A 58 -0.67 -1.46 -10.44
N GLU A 59 -0.40 -1.30 -11.73
CA GLU A 59 0.72 -2.01 -12.37
C GLU A 59 2.08 -1.67 -11.71
N GLU A 60 2.27 -0.42 -11.30
CA GLU A 60 3.48 0.02 -10.62
C GLU A 60 3.63 -0.65 -9.24
N GLU A 61 2.54 -0.71 -8.45
CA GLU A 61 2.52 -1.40 -7.16
C GLU A 61 2.80 -2.90 -7.33
N LYS A 62 2.20 -3.54 -8.34
CA LYS A 62 2.42 -4.97 -8.65
C LYS A 62 3.84 -5.24 -9.11
N GLN A 63 4.43 -4.35 -9.90
CA GLN A 63 5.82 -4.48 -10.34
C GLN A 63 6.81 -4.31 -9.18
N THR A 64 6.54 -3.39 -8.26
CA THR A 64 7.40 -3.13 -7.10
C THR A 64 7.21 -4.18 -6.02
N GLY A 65 5.97 -4.50 -5.66
CA GLY A 65 5.64 -5.47 -4.64
C GLY A 65 6.45 -5.30 -3.35
N LEU A 66 7.03 -6.40 -2.88
CA LEU A 66 7.87 -6.46 -1.67
C LEU A 66 9.38 -6.25 -1.96
N MET A 67 9.73 -5.73 -3.14
CA MET A 67 11.14 -5.45 -3.48
C MET A 67 11.79 -4.53 -2.44
N TYR A 68 13.09 -4.74 -2.23
CA TYR A 68 13.97 -3.94 -1.36
C TYR A 68 13.62 -3.98 0.13
N ARG A 69 12.59 -4.72 0.54
CA ARG A 69 12.28 -4.91 1.96
C ARG A 69 13.26 -5.88 2.59
N LYS A 70 13.77 -5.51 3.76
CA LYS A 70 14.74 -6.32 4.51
C LYS A 70 14.06 -7.35 5.40
N GLU A 71 12.79 -7.13 5.72
CA GLU A 71 11.99 -7.99 6.59
C GLU A 71 10.51 -7.94 6.21
N LEU A 72 9.79 -9.00 6.54
CA LEU A 72 8.35 -9.08 6.51
C LEU A 72 7.91 -9.79 7.79
N ALA A 73 7.18 -9.09 8.65
CA ALA A 73 6.74 -9.65 9.92
C ALA A 73 5.69 -10.76 9.71
N ASP A 74 5.69 -11.74 10.60
CA ASP A 74 4.65 -12.78 10.64
C ASP A 74 3.25 -12.16 10.75
N GLY A 75 2.29 -12.72 10.03
CA GLY A 75 0.93 -12.18 9.95
C GLY A 75 0.80 -10.92 9.07
N LYS A 76 1.89 -10.44 8.44
CA LYS A 76 1.88 -9.39 7.44
C LYS A 76 2.06 -9.97 6.04
N GLY A 77 1.55 -9.25 5.03
CA GLY A 77 1.71 -9.66 3.63
C GLY A 77 1.31 -8.57 2.65
N MET A 78 1.36 -8.92 1.38
CA MET A 78 0.86 -8.09 0.28
C MET A 78 -0.08 -8.90 -0.60
N LEU A 79 -1.25 -8.33 -0.90
CA LEU A 79 -2.24 -8.93 -1.78
C LEU A 79 -2.24 -8.20 -3.12
N PHE A 80 -1.84 -8.92 -4.15
CA PHE A 80 -1.80 -8.45 -5.54
C PHE A 80 -3.12 -8.73 -6.22
N ASP A 81 -3.74 -7.70 -6.80
CA ASP A 81 -5.01 -7.81 -7.52
C ASP A 81 -4.80 -7.94 -9.03
N PHE A 82 -5.14 -9.10 -9.60
CA PHE A 82 -5.09 -9.39 -11.03
C PHE A 82 -6.52 -9.48 -11.60
N ASN A 83 -7.08 -8.35 -11.97
CA ASN A 83 -8.41 -8.27 -12.58
C ASN A 83 -8.30 -7.93 -14.07
N PRO A 84 -8.87 -8.75 -14.98
CA PRO A 84 -9.61 -10.00 -14.71
C PRO A 84 -8.69 -11.15 -14.27
N GLU A 85 -9.32 -12.25 -13.73
CA GLU A 85 -8.64 -13.50 -13.42
C GLU A 85 -7.89 -14.03 -14.65
N GLN A 86 -6.62 -14.39 -14.48
CA GLN A 86 -5.72 -14.80 -15.55
C GLN A 86 -4.60 -15.69 -15.04
N GLU A 87 -3.84 -16.32 -15.91
CA GLU A 87 -2.60 -16.96 -15.50
C GLU A 87 -1.59 -15.90 -15.10
N VAL A 88 -1.08 -16.00 -13.86
CA VAL A 88 -0.17 -15.03 -13.24
C VAL A 88 1.23 -15.60 -13.19
N SER A 89 2.21 -14.75 -13.52
CA SER A 89 3.64 -15.05 -13.42
C SER A 89 4.29 -14.07 -12.44
N MET A 90 4.89 -14.61 -11.39
CA MET A 90 5.62 -13.88 -10.37
C MET A 90 7.13 -14.15 -10.46
N TRP A 91 7.92 -13.40 -9.75
CA TRP A 91 9.36 -13.55 -9.59
C TRP A 91 9.81 -13.02 -8.23
N MET A 92 11.06 -13.28 -7.86
CA MET A 92 11.69 -12.76 -6.64
C MET A 92 12.76 -11.69 -6.94
N LYS A 93 12.67 -11.04 -8.13
CA LYS A 93 13.63 -9.97 -8.51
C LYS A 93 13.65 -8.88 -7.45
N ASN A 94 14.85 -8.50 -6.99
CA ASN A 94 15.07 -7.46 -5.96
C ASN A 94 14.35 -7.72 -4.62
N THR A 95 13.86 -8.93 -4.36
CA THR A 95 13.17 -9.31 -3.13
C THR A 95 14.11 -10.09 -2.24
N TYR A 96 14.48 -9.51 -1.10
CA TYR A 96 15.50 -10.07 -0.19
C TYR A 96 14.93 -11.10 0.80
N VAL A 97 13.63 -11.04 1.05
CA VAL A 97 12.94 -11.92 1.98
C VAL A 97 12.40 -13.13 1.22
N SER A 98 12.68 -14.36 1.70
CA SER A 98 12.02 -15.55 1.17
C SER A 98 10.52 -15.50 1.48
N LEU A 99 9.68 -15.85 0.52
CA LEU A 99 8.23 -15.72 0.59
C LEU A 99 7.52 -17.04 0.31
N ASP A 100 6.30 -17.19 0.85
CA ASP A 100 5.29 -18.09 0.33
C ASP A 100 4.35 -17.27 -0.56
N MET A 101 4.17 -17.69 -1.82
CA MET A 101 3.25 -17.08 -2.78
C MET A 101 2.00 -17.94 -2.92
N ILE A 102 0.86 -17.40 -2.46
CA ILE A 102 -0.42 -18.11 -2.43
C ILE A 102 -1.27 -17.56 -3.58
N PHE A 103 -1.47 -18.37 -4.62
CA PHE A 103 -2.30 -18.02 -5.78
C PHE A 103 -3.77 -18.33 -5.49
N ILE A 104 -4.66 -17.35 -5.70
CA ILE A 104 -6.05 -17.40 -5.27
C ILE A 104 -6.96 -17.15 -6.48
N ARG A 105 -7.97 -17.98 -6.66
CA ARG A 105 -8.99 -17.87 -7.72
C ARG A 105 -10.00 -16.75 -7.43
N ALA A 106 -10.81 -16.40 -8.41
CA ALA A 106 -11.87 -15.40 -8.25
C ALA A 106 -12.93 -15.76 -7.20
N ASP A 107 -13.13 -17.07 -6.95
CA ASP A 107 -14.05 -17.55 -5.92
C ASP A 107 -13.45 -17.57 -4.50
N GLY A 108 -12.22 -17.07 -4.34
CA GLY A 108 -11.49 -17.03 -3.08
C GLY A 108 -10.82 -18.36 -2.70
N ARG A 109 -10.85 -19.40 -3.53
CA ARG A 109 -10.15 -20.66 -3.23
C ARG A 109 -8.69 -20.58 -3.62
N ILE A 110 -7.83 -21.13 -2.76
CA ILE A 110 -6.40 -21.26 -3.06
C ILE A 110 -6.22 -22.27 -4.18
N LEU A 111 -5.63 -21.80 -5.28
CA LEU A 111 -5.30 -22.60 -6.45
C LEU A 111 -4.01 -23.40 -6.22
N ARG A 112 -2.97 -22.70 -5.75
CA ARG A 112 -1.62 -23.21 -5.63
C ARG A 112 -0.82 -22.37 -4.63
N ILE A 113 0.20 -22.99 -4.03
CA ILE A 113 1.19 -22.28 -3.19
C ILE A 113 2.58 -22.59 -3.75
N ALA A 114 3.41 -21.56 -3.90
CA ALA A 114 4.85 -21.70 -4.09
C ALA A 114 5.51 -21.34 -2.75
N GLU A 115 5.96 -22.35 -2.04
CA GLU A 115 6.55 -22.21 -0.71
C GLU A 115 8.04 -21.92 -0.79
N ASN A 116 8.57 -21.17 0.19
CA ASN A 116 10.00 -20.92 0.40
C ASN A 116 10.72 -20.46 -0.88
N THR A 117 10.16 -19.46 -1.56
CA THR A 117 10.72 -18.93 -2.80
C THR A 117 12.13 -18.38 -2.59
N GLU A 118 13.00 -18.62 -3.58
CA GLU A 118 14.41 -18.22 -3.54
C GLU A 118 14.55 -16.69 -3.68
N PRO A 119 15.10 -15.97 -2.68
CA PRO A 119 15.36 -14.55 -2.79
C PRO A 119 16.20 -14.18 -4.01
N LEU A 120 15.95 -13.02 -4.60
CA LEU A 120 16.65 -12.45 -5.75
C LEU A 120 16.54 -13.26 -7.05
N SER A 121 15.82 -14.38 -7.05
CA SER A 121 15.64 -15.22 -8.23
C SER A 121 14.77 -14.54 -9.27
N THR A 122 15.18 -14.58 -10.53
CA THR A 122 14.39 -14.12 -11.69
C THR A 122 13.63 -15.25 -12.40
N LYS A 123 13.68 -16.48 -11.84
CA LYS A 123 12.90 -17.60 -12.35
C LYS A 123 11.41 -17.30 -12.22
N ILE A 124 10.68 -17.63 -13.27
CA ILE A 124 9.23 -17.44 -13.28
C ILE A 124 8.54 -18.45 -12.35
N ILE A 125 7.66 -17.94 -11.52
CA ILE A 125 6.80 -18.71 -10.61
C ILE A 125 5.37 -18.52 -11.12
N SER A 126 4.88 -19.46 -11.95
CA SER A 126 3.54 -19.40 -12.56
C SER A 126 2.48 -19.89 -11.58
N SER A 127 1.28 -19.30 -11.65
CA SER A 127 0.07 -19.80 -10.98
C SER A 127 -0.39 -21.16 -11.49
N ARG A 128 0.03 -21.57 -12.70
CA ARG A 128 -0.36 -22.80 -13.40
C ARG A 128 -1.88 -22.92 -13.59
N GLY A 129 -2.53 -21.80 -13.78
CA GLY A 129 -3.96 -21.68 -14.02
C GLY A 129 -4.47 -20.28 -13.65
N PRO A 130 -5.76 -19.99 -13.89
CA PRO A 130 -6.31 -18.67 -13.61
C PRO A 130 -6.26 -18.34 -12.12
N ALA A 131 -5.68 -17.19 -11.80
CA ALA A 131 -5.65 -16.60 -10.47
C ALA A 131 -6.17 -15.17 -10.51
N ARG A 132 -7.02 -14.81 -9.56
CA ARG A 132 -7.56 -13.47 -9.36
C ARG A 132 -6.63 -12.62 -8.49
N ALA A 133 -5.89 -13.29 -7.60
CA ALA A 133 -4.97 -12.63 -6.71
C ALA A 133 -3.77 -13.52 -6.35
N VAL A 134 -2.71 -12.86 -5.88
CA VAL A 134 -1.58 -13.52 -5.21
C VAL A 134 -1.39 -12.87 -3.84
N LEU A 135 -1.35 -13.70 -2.80
CA LEU A 135 -0.95 -13.26 -1.47
C LEU A 135 0.50 -13.67 -1.23
N GLU A 136 1.36 -12.69 -0.97
CA GLU A 136 2.74 -12.90 -0.54
C GLU A 136 2.85 -12.73 0.98
N VAL A 137 3.42 -13.72 1.64
CA VAL A 137 3.70 -13.75 3.09
C VAL A 137 5.10 -14.28 3.33
N VAL A 138 5.64 -14.11 4.53
CA VAL A 138 6.97 -14.63 4.85
C VAL A 138 7.00 -16.15 4.69
N ALA A 139 8.12 -16.67 4.18
CA ALA A 139 8.34 -18.09 3.94
C ALA A 139 8.08 -18.95 5.19
N GLY A 140 7.51 -20.12 4.99
CA GLY A 140 7.11 -21.06 6.06
C GLY A 140 5.73 -20.78 6.66
N THR A 141 5.07 -19.70 6.26
CA THR A 141 3.71 -19.34 6.73
C THR A 141 2.70 -20.42 6.36
N ALA A 142 2.75 -20.93 5.13
CA ALA A 142 1.83 -21.97 4.68
C ALA A 142 1.95 -23.23 5.53
N GLN A 143 3.17 -23.69 5.78
CA GLN A 143 3.44 -24.84 6.64
C GLN A 143 3.00 -24.60 8.08
N LYS A 144 3.37 -23.44 8.66
CA LYS A 144 3.08 -23.07 10.06
C LYS A 144 1.58 -23.11 10.37
N TYR A 145 0.76 -22.57 9.48
CA TYR A 145 -0.68 -22.47 9.68
C TYR A 145 -1.48 -23.58 8.98
N GLY A 146 -0.79 -24.49 8.27
CA GLY A 146 -1.42 -25.60 7.57
C GLY A 146 -2.27 -25.18 6.37
N ILE A 147 -1.91 -24.04 5.74
CA ILE A 147 -2.59 -23.50 4.56
C ILE A 147 -2.33 -24.41 3.36
N ARG A 148 -3.36 -24.74 2.59
CA ARG A 148 -3.28 -25.68 1.48
C ARG A 148 -4.11 -25.23 0.27
N PRO A 149 -3.79 -25.71 -0.94
CA PRO A 149 -4.70 -25.61 -2.08
C PRO A 149 -6.09 -26.12 -1.72
N GLY A 150 -7.13 -25.37 -2.13
CA GLY A 150 -8.53 -25.63 -1.80
C GLY A 150 -9.05 -24.89 -0.56
N ASP A 151 -8.20 -24.42 0.35
CA ASP A 151 -8.61 -23.58 1.47
C ASP A 151 -9.22 -22.27 0.95
N ARG A 152 -10.02 -21.58 1.78
CA ARG A 152 -10.76 -20.41 1.38
C ARG A 152 -10.18 -19.14 1.98
N VAL A 153 -9.99 -18.14 1.13
CA VAL A 153 -9.58 -16.80 1.51
C VAL A 153 -10.81 -15.90 1.59
N GLY A 154 -10.98 -15.23 2.72
CA GLY A 154 -11.97 -14.19 2.98
C GLY A 154 -11.33 -12.81 2.85
N HIS A 155 -11.76 -12.03 1.85
CA HIS A 155 -11.36 -10.65 1.63
C HIS A 155 -12.38 -9.98 0.71
N PRO A 156 -12.64 -8.64 0.82
CA PRO A 156 -13.58 -7.93 -0.05
C PRO A 156 -13.33 -8.14 -1.55
N LEU A 157 -12.07 -8.38 -1.94
CA LEU A 157 -11.67 -8.66 -3.32
C LEU A 157 -12.40 -9.85 -3.95
N PHE A 158 -12.81 -10.85 -3.15
CA PHE A 158 -13.46 -12.09 -3.61
C PHE A 158 -14.98 -12.05 -3.44
N GLY A 159 -15.53 -10.92 -3.02
CA GLY A 159 -16.95 -10.78 -2.67
C GLY A 159 -17.28 -11.44 -1.34
N SER A 160 -18.14 -10.81 -0.54
CA SER A 160 -18.82 -11.48 0.58
C SER A 160 -19.96 -12.31 0.00
N LYS A 161 -19.91 -13.63 0.13
CA LYS A 161 -21.12 -14.45 0.03
C LYS A 161 -21.72 -14.60 1.40
#